data_767c069b3cd9da2c8b3ff3757066f575
#
_entry.id   767c069b3cd9da2c8b3ff3757066f575
#
_cell.length_a   1.000
_cell.length_b   1.000
_cell.length_c   1.000
_cell.angle_alpha   90.00
_cell.angle_beta   90.00
_cell.angle_gamma   90.00
#
_symmetry.space_group_name_H-M   'P 1'
#
loop_
_entity.id
_entity.type
_entity.pdbx_description
1 polymer ?
#
loop_
_entity_poly.entity_id
_entity_poly.type
_entity_poly.pdbx_seq_one_letter_code
_entity_poly.pdbx_strand_id
1 'polypeptide(L)'
;MANKTIPLKLFRTHYQVAEVAKMLNCEEADVFYLAGENELSFSAYVGREGNFSKHRVRCINEFINHLDSLDKDDEGYSYISQYSLIKIHEIKNDKNLVILRIKGYFKYPPRIQKDFIYFSGQFPVYPSLLVPAGEVFSEEIKFFQIDWKNSDGLFFEHDGYIESDDVRKLYNIINNDVSSSEVYK
;
A
#
# COMPACT_ATOMS: atom_id res chain seq x y z
N MET A 1 -8.61 17.50 35.59
CA MET A 1 -9.60 17.63 34.48
C MET A 1 -9.23 16.57 33.46
N ALA A 2 -10.10 15.60 33.22
CA ALA A 2 -9.80 14.56 32.22
C ALA A 2 -9.72 15.23 30.83
N ASN A 3 -8.57 15.18 30.19
CA ASN A 3 -8.41 15.59 28.79
C ASN A 3 -9.37 14.74 27.96
N LYS A 4 -10.46 15.34 27.49
CA LYS A 4 -11.34 14.68 26.53
C LYS A 4 -10.57 14.51 25.23
N THR A 5 -10.00 13.34 25.02
CA THR A 5 -9.40 12.96 23.75
C THR A 5 -10.47 13.11 22.67
N ILE A 6 -10.30 14.06 21.75
CA ILE A 6 -11.23 14.26 20.64
C ILE A 6 -11.06 13.04 19.71
N PRO A 7 -12.13 12.30 19.42
CA PRO A 7 -12.00 11.11 18.57
C PRO A 7 -11.51 11.50 17.18
N LEU A 8 -10.47 10.81 16.70
CA LEU A 8 -9.93 11.01 15.36
C LEU A 8 -10.98 10.63 14.30
N LYS A 9 -11.38 11.59 13.48
CA LYS A 9 -12.32 11.36 12.38
C LYS A 9 -11.55 11.14 11.08
N LEU A 10 -11.62 9.94 10.53
CA LEU A 10 -11.01 9.57 9.27
C LEU A 10 -12.11 9.37 8.21
N PHE A 11 -11.94 10.01 7.04
CA PHE A 11 -12.92 10.03 5.95
C PHE A 11 -12.40 9.32 4.69
N ARG A 12 -11.10 9.04 4.63
CA ARG A 12 -10.42 8.36 3.51
C ARG A 12 -9.86 7.02 3.99
N THR A 13 -9.62 6.13 3.06
CA THR A 13 -9.03 4.82 3.34
C THR A 13 -7.53 4.88 3.56
N HIS A 14 -6.85 5.86 2.95
CA HIS A 14 -5.40 6.05 3.02
C HIS A 14 -5.07 7.53 3.19
N TYR A 15 -3.98 7.81 3.91
CA TYR A 15 -3.47 9.14 4.21
C TYR A 15 -1.98 9.20 3.96
N GLN A 16 -1.49 10.30 3.40
CA GLN A 16 -0.05 10.54 3.26
C GLN A 16 0.62 10.67 4.62
N VAL A 17 1.89 10.27 4.73
CA VAL A 17 2.64 10.35 5.99
C VAL A 17 2.63 11.77 6.56
N ALA A 18 2.85 12.79 5.72
CA ALA A 18 2.80 14.19 6.13
C ALA A 18 1.43 14.63 6.69
N GLU A 19 0.34 14.09 6.16
CA GLU A 19 -1.01 14.34 6.69
C GLU A 19 -1.21 13.67 8.05
N VAL A 20 -0.72 12.43 8.19
CA VAL A 20 -0.78 11.67 9.44
C VAL A 20 0.02 12.39 10.52
N ALA A 21 1.23 12.85 10.24
CA ALA A 21 2.05 13.63 11.17
C ALA A 21 1.30 14.86 11.69
N LYS A 22 0.67 15.62 10.78
CA LYS A 22 -0.17 16.78 11.16
C LYS A 22 -1.37 16.40 12.02
N MET A 23 -2.07 15.30 11.69
CA MET A 23 -3.22 14.82 12.45
C MET A 23 -2.84 14.39 13.88
N LEU A 24 -1.66 13.81 14.03
CA LEU A 24 -1.14 13.29 15.30
C LEU A 24 -0.34 14.34 16.07
N ASN A 25 -0.14 15.54 15.49
CA ASN A 25 0.68 16.62 16.05
C ASN A 25 2.09 16.17 16.43
N CYS A 26 2.76 15.46 15.49
CA CYS A 26 4.12 14.97 15.61
C CYS A 26 4.90 15.23 14.31
N GLU A 27 6.18 14.92 14.28
CA GLU A 27 7.01 15.00 13.09
C GLU A 27 6.84 13.74 12.22
N GLU A 28 7.12 13.84 10.90
CA GLU A 28 7.08 12.67 10.02
C GLU A 28 8.05 11.56 10.47
N ALA A 29 9.20 11.94 11.02
CA ALA A 29 10.17 11.00 11.59
C ALA A 29 9.57 10.15 12.73
N ASP A 30 8.70 10.76 13.55
CA ASP A 30 8.00 10.03 14.63
C ASP A 30 7.02 9.01 14.04
N VAL A 31 6.34 9.36 12.94
CA VAL A 31 5.43 8.44 12.25
C VAL A 31 6.19 7.22 11.72
N PHE A 32 7.36 7.42 11.08
CA PHE A 32 8.20 6.33 10.60
C PHE A 32 8.71 5.44 11.75
N TYR A 33 9.17 6.06 12.84
CA TYR A 33 9.64 5.33 14.02
C TYR A 33 8.53 4.49 14.64
N LEU A 34 7.39 5.09 14.93
CA LEU A 34 6.25 4.39 15.55
C LEU A 34 5.66 3.31 14.63
N ALA A 35 5.64 3.55 13.32
CA ALA A 35 5.23 2.55 12.36
C ALA A 35 6.19 1.35 12.36
N GLY A 36 7.50 1.59 12.46
CA GLY A 36 8.52 0.54 12.57
C GLY A 36 8.38 -0.30 13.82
N GLU A 37 8.24 0.35 15.00
CA GLU A 37 8.06 -0.32 16.28
C GLU A 37 6.77 -1.16 16.36
N ASN A 38 5.74 -0.79 15.60
CA ASN A 38 4.44 -1.46 15.61
C ASN A 38 4.15 -2.26 14.32
N GLU A 39 5.15 -2.45 13.46
CA GLU A 39 5.07 -3.21 12.21
C GLU A 39 3.92 -2.77 11.28
N LEU A 40 3.61 -1.47 11.27
CA LEU A 40 2.55 -0.91 10.44
C LEU A 40 2.99 -0.80 8.98
N SER A 41 2.05 -0.95 8.07
CA SER A 41 2.35 -1.02 6.65
C SER A 41 2.24 0.31 5.94
N PHE A 42 3.24 0.61 5.09
CA PHE A 42 3.17 1.70 4.12
C PHE A 42 2.76 1.18 2.74
N SER A 43 2.01 2.02 2.02
CA SER A 43 1.56 1.75 0.66
C SER A 43 2.05 2.81 -0.31
N ALA A 44 2.22 2.42 -1.58
CA ALA A 44 2.34 3.31 -2.70
C ALA A 44 0.99 3.42 -3.42
N TYR A 45 0.67 4.59 -3.96
CA TYR A 45 -0.49 4.76 -4.84
C TYR A 45 -0.06 4.70 -6.31
N VAL A 46 -0.70 3.84 -7.08
CA VAL A 46 -0.47 3.65 -8.51
C VAL A 46 -1.72 4.14 -9.23
N GLY A 47 -1.72 5.41 -9.66
CA GLY A 47 -2.93 6.11 -10.09
C GLY A 47 -3.10 6.31 -11.59
N ARG A 48 -2.06 6.08 -12.42
CA ARG A 48 -2.10 6.38 -13.85
C ARG A 48 -2.01 5.15 -14.72
N GLU A 49 -2.62 5.24 -15.91
CA GLU A 49 -2.38 4.29 -16.99
C GLU A 49 -0.88 4.25 -17.33
N GLY A 50 -0.36 3.06 -17.63
CA GLY A 50 1.03 2.89 -18.02
C GLY A 50 1.93 2.24 -16.98
N ASN A 51 1.42 1.86 -15.81
CA ASN A 51 2.18 1.05 -14.86
C ASN A 51 1.97 -0.43 -15.13
N PHE A 52 3.03 -1.12 -15.52
CA PHE A 52 2.98 -2.51 -15.92
C PHE A 52 3.71 -3.42 -14.95
N SER A 53 3.15 -4.60 -14.76
CA SER A 53 3.76 -5.67 -13.99
C SER A 53 3.80 -6.96 -14.80
N LYS A 54 4.92 -7.68 -14.74
CA LYS A 54 5.14 -8.95 -15.44
C LYS A 54 4.88 -10.12 -14.50
N HIS A 55 4.04 -11.05 -14.91
CA HIS A 55 3.73 -12.25 -14.17
C HIS A 55 3.92 -13.50 -15.02
N ARG A 56 4.64 -14.49 -14.48
CA ARG A 56 4.60 -15.84 -15.01
C ARG A 56 3.49 -16.61 -14.32
N VAL A 57 2.58 -17.16 -15.11
CA VAL A 57 1.44 -17.94 -14.62
C VAL A 57 1.59 -19.40 -15.04
N ARG A 58 1.07 -20.33 -14.25
CA ARG A 58 1.15 -21.74 -14.54
C ARG A 58 0.28 -22.12 -15.74
N CYS A 59 -0.95 -21.60 -15.76
CA CYS A 59 -1.91 -21.78 -16.83
C CYS A 59 -2.60 -20.45 -17.14
N ILE A 60 -2.40 -19.93 -18.36
CA ILE A 60 -2.93 -18.63 -18.78
C ILE A 60 -4.46 -18.63 -18.75
N ASN A 61 -5.09 -19.71 -19.23
CA ASN A 61 -6.55 -19.77 -19.28
C ASN A 61 -7.19 -19.77 -17.89
N GLU A 62 -6.62 -20.51 -16.93
CA GLU A 62 -7.09 -20.52 -15.54
C GLU A 62 -6.93 -19.13 -14.92
N PHE A 63 -5.80 -18.48 -15.18
CA PHE A 63 -5.55 -17.12 -14.70
C PHE A 63 -6.55 -16.10 -15.26
N ILE A 64 -6.86 -16.16 -16.57
CA ILE A 64 -7.85 -15.29 -17.20
C ILE A 64 -9.24 -15.55 -16.59
N ASN A 65 -9.66 -16.81 -16.50
CA ASN A 65 -10.95 -17.18 -15.93
C ASN A 65 -11.08 -16.71 -14.47
N HIS A 66 -9.99 -16.82 -13.70
CA HIS A 66 -9.98 -16.32 -12.35
C HIS A 66 -10.18 -14.79 -12.30
N LEU A 67 -9.44 -14.02 -13.12
CA LEU A 67 -9.63 -12.57 -13.17
C LEU A 67 -11.02 -12.16 -13.66
N ASP A 68 -11.61 -12.93 -14.57
CA ASP A 68 -12.95 -12.68 -15.07
C ASP A 68 -14.05 -12.98 -14.04
N SER A 69 -13.76 -13.81 -13.04
CA SER A 69 -14.68 -14.09 -11.94
C SER A 69 -14.68 -13.01 -10.85
N LEU A 70 -13.68 -12.11 -10.84
CA LEU A 70 -13.59 -11.03 -9.86
C LEU A 70 -14.46 -9.83 -10.28
N ASP A 71 -14.90 -9.05 -9.29
CA ASP A 71 -15.55 -7.77 -9.52
C ASP A 71 -14.64 -6.83 -10.29
N LYS A 72 -15.24 -5.99 -11.13
CA LYS A 72 -14.51 -5.04 -11.99
C LYS A 72 -15.00 -3.61 -11.74
N ASP A 73 -14.08 -2.66 -11.91
CA ASP A 73 -14.43 -1.25 -11.98
C ASP A 73 -15.01 -0.88 -13.37
N ASP A 74 -15.45 0.37 -13.52
CA ASP A 74 -16.04 0.89 -14.78
C ASP A 74 -15.04 0.89 -15.95
N GLU A 75 -13.74 0.84 -15.68
CA GLU A 75 -12.67 0.77 -16.67
C GLU A 75 -12.27 -0.67 -17.01
N GLY A 76 -12.88 -1.67 -16.37
CA GLY A 76 -12.63 -3.10 -16.56
C GLY A 76 -11.38 -3.62 -15.87
N TYR A 77 -10.93 -2.98 -14.80
CA TYR A 77 -9.92 -3.52 -13.91
C TYR A 77 -10.57 -4.46 -12.88
N SER A 78 -10.00 -5.64 -12.71
CA SER A 78 -10.44 -6.60 -11.70
C SER A 78 -9.89 -6.25 -10.31
N TYR A 79 -10.74 -6.26 -9.28
CA TYR A 79 -10.32 -6.09 -7.89
C TYR A 79 -9.65 -7.36 -7.40
N ILE A 80 -8.33 -7.31 -7.17
CA ILE A 80 -7.58 -8.43 -6.57
C ILE A 80 -7.47 -8.29 -5.05
N SER A 81 -7.77 -7.12 -4.55
CA SER A 81 -7.93 -6.83 -3.13
C SER A 81 -8.88 -5.65 -2.97
N GLN A 82 -9.16 -5.29 -1.73
CA GLN A 82 -10.00 -4.14 -1.40
C GLN A 82 -9.53 -2.83 -2.05
N TYR A 83 -8.22 -2.67 -2.29
CA TYR A 83 -7.64 -1.41 -2.77
C TYR A 83 -6.74 -1.54 -4.00
N SER A 84 -6.53 -2.75 -4.50
CA SER A 84 -5.61 -3.03 -5.60
C SER A 84 -6.33 -3.64 -6.79
N LEU A 85 -6.15 -3.06 -7.95
CA LEU A 85 -6.81 -3.45 -9.19
C LEU A 85 -5.79 -3.82 -10.27
N ILE A 86 -6.15 -4.77 -11.12
CA ILE A 86 -5.34 -5.18 -12.27
C ILE A 86 -6.18 -5.35 -13.51
N LYS A 87 -5.54 -5.20 -14.66
CA LYS A 87 -6.12 -5.48 -15.99
C LYS A 87 -5.09 -6.12 -16.89
N ILE A 88 -5.48 -7.13 -17.64
CA ILE A 88 -4.57 -7.74 -18.62
C ILE A 88 -4.28 -6.73 -19.72
N HIS A 89 -2.99 -6.51 -19.99
CA HIS A 89 -2.51 -5.69 -21.10
C HIS A 89 -2.04 -6.54 -22.27
N GLU A 90 -1.21 -7.55 -22.01
CA GLU A 90 -0.64 -8.41 -23.04
C GLU A 90 -0.45 -9.84 -22.51
N ILE A 91 -0.63 -10.82 -23.37
CA ILE A 91 -0.40 -12.23 -23.07
C ILE A 91 0.65 -12.77 -24.03
N LYS A 92 1.73 -13.36 -23.47
CA LYS A 92 2.79 -14.05 -24.22
C LYS A 92 2.73 -15.54 -23.93
N ASN A 93 1.90 -16.26 -24.69
CA ASN A 93 1.61 -17.68 -24.49
C ASN A 93 2.85 -18.57 -24.54
N ASP A 94 3.80 -18.28 -25.44
CA ASP A 94 5.06 -18.99 -25.58
C ASP A 94 5.94 -19.01 -24.33
N LYS A 95 5.72 -18.04 -23.43
CA LYS A 95 6.49 -17.86 -22.20
C LYS A 95 5.67 -18.01 -20.91
N ASN A 96 4.40 -18.34 -21.02
CA ASN A 96 3.45 -18.29 -19.89
C ASN A 96 3.54 -16.95 -19.12
N LEU A 97 3.70 -15.85 -19.86
CA LEU A 97 3.90 -14.52 -19.31
C LEU A 97 2.68 -13.66 -19.57
N VAL A 98 2.16 -13.06 -18.53
CA VAL A 98 1.08 -12.06 -18.57
C VAL A 98 1.64 -10.72 -18.15
N ILE A 99 1.38 -9.70 -18.96
CA ILE A 99 1.67 -8.31 -18.62
C ILE A 99 0.37 -7.68 -18.15
N LEU A 100 0.38 -7.17 -16.93
CA LEU A 100 -0.75 -6.55 -16.26
C LEU A 100 -0.56 -5.05 -16.18
N ARG A 101 -1.62 -4.29 -16.37
CA ARG A 101 -1.72 -2.93 -15.86
C ARG A 101 -2.15 -3.02 -14.39
N ILE A 102 -1.57 -2.18 -13.55
CA ILE A 102 -1.90 -2.11 -12.12
C ILE A 102 -2.40 -0.72 -11.75
N LYS A 103 -3.35 -0.64 -10.81
CA LYS A 103 -3.97 0.62 -10.35
C LYS A 103 -4.39 0.47 -8.88
N GLY A 104 -4.30 1.55 -8.11
CA GLY A 104 -4.73 1.59 -6.71
C GLY A 104 -3.59 1.59 -5.71
N TYR A 105 -3.86 1.13 -4.48
CA TYR A 105 -2.86 1.09 -3.42
C TYR A 105 -2.19 -0.28 -3.35
N PHE A 106 -0.87 -0.27 -3.23
CA PHE A 106 -0.04 -1.46 -3.12
C PHE A 106 0.95 -1.27 -1.97
N LYS A 107 1.02 -2.25 -1.06
CA LYS A 107 1.95 -2.23 0.08
C LYS A 107 3.38 -2.50 -0.39
N TYR A 108 4.32 -1.85 0.26
CA TYR A 108 5.71 -2.26 0.19
C TYR A 108 5.87 -3.62 0.92
N PRO A 109 6.66 -4.58 0.37
CA PRO A 109 6.92 -5.83 1.06
C PRO A 109 7.52 -5.59 2.45
N PRO A 110 7.23 -6.45 3.45
CA PRO A 110 7.72 -6.29 4.82
C PRO A 110 9.23 -6.09 4.92
N ARG A 111 10.01 -6.80 4.08
CA ARG A 111 11.46 -6.64 4.03
C ARG A 111 11.88 -5.21 3.61
N ILE A 112 11.26 -4.65 2.57
CA ILE A 112 11.57 -3.28 2.14
C ILE A 112 11.17 -2.28 3.22
N GLN A 113 10.06 -2.47 3.89
CA GLN A 113 9.64 -1.61 4.99
C GLN A 113 10.65 -1.65 6.13
N LYS A 114 11.03 -2.84 6.59
CA LYS A 114 11.95 -3.03 7.73
C LYS A 114 13.36 -2.57 7.41
N ASP A 115 13.92 -3.00 6.27
CA ASP A 115 15.32 -2.79 5.95
C ASP A 115 15.60 -1.39 5.36
N PHE A 116 14.58 -0.68 4.90
CA PHE A 116 14.75 0.59 4.22
C PHE A 116 13.83 1.69 4.77
N ILE A 117 12.50 1.54 4.69
CA ILE A 117 11.56 2.65 4.95
C ILE A 117 11.64 3.12 6.40
N TYR A 118 11.53 2.21 7.36
CA TYR A 118 11.56 2.56 8.78
C TYR A 118 12.89 3.17 9.21
N PHE A 119 13.99 2.68 8.62
CA PHE A 119 15.34 3.14 8.97
C PHE A 119 15.68 4.49 8.34
N SER A 120 15.36 4.69 7.06
CA SER A 120 15.73 5.89 6.32
C SER A 120 14.70 7.02 6.43
N GLY A 121 13.44 6.72 6.80
CA GLY A 121 12.33 7.66 6.70
C GLY A 121 12.01 8.07 5.27
N GLN A 122 12.37 7.24 4.29
CA GLN A 122 12.20 7.53 2.87
C GLN A 122 11.56 6.35 2.14
N PHE A 123 10.87 6.63 1.05
CA PHE A 123 10.29 5.61 0.18
C PHE A 123 11.20 5.34 -1.02
N PRO A 124 11.30 4.06 -1.46
CA PRO A 124 12.05 3.74 -2.65
C PRO A 124 11.43 4.38 -3.88
N VAL A 125 12.21 5.12 -4.64
CA VAL A 125 11.77 5.81 -5.88
C VAL A 125 11.35 4.79 -6.95
N TYR A 126 11.97 3.61 -6.96
CA TYR A 126 11.72 2.53 -7.93
C TYR A 126 11.51 1.19 -7.21
N PRO A 127 10.37 0.98 -6.55
CA PRO A 127 10.13 -0.31 -5.92
C PRO A 127 10.04 -1.40 -7.00
N SER A 128 10.92 -2.39 -6.92
CA SER A 128 10.92 -3.51 -7.86
C SER A 128 9.79 -4.51 -7.58
N LEU A 129 9.25 -4.48 -6.36
CA LEU A 129 8.25 -5.42 -5.89
C LEU A 129 7.21 -4.70 -5.03
N LEU A 130 5.94 -5.00 -5.26
CA LEU A 130 4.80 -4.52 -4.47
C LEU A 130 3.86 -5.69 -4.16
N VAL A 131 3.04 -5.54 -3.12
CA VAL A 131 2.00 -6.50 -2.76
C VAL A 131 0.64 -5.80 -2.72
N PRO A 132 -0.49 -6.49 -2.98
CA PRO A 132 -1.80 -5.88 -2.86
C PRO A 132 -2.02 -5.27 -1.47
N ALA A 133 -2.66 -4.09 -1.40
CA ALA A 133 -3.07 -3.47 -0.15
C ALA A 133 -4.49 -3.91 0.23
N GLY A 134 -4.80 -3.97 1.53
CA GLY A 134 -6.08 -4.43 2.05
C GLY A 134 -6.24 -5.95 2.04
N GLU A 135 -7.49 -6.39 2.17
CA GLU A 135 -7.85 -7.81 2.10
C GLU A 135 -7.71 -8.33 0.67
N VAL A 136 -6.94 -9.41 0.50
CA VAL A 136 -6.63 -9.99 -0.81
C VAL A 136 -7.68 -11.01 -1.21
N PHE A 137 -8.30 -10.83 -2.38
CA PHE A 137 -9.33 -11.73 -2.92
C PHE A 137 -8.77 -12.83 -3.80
N SER A 138 -7.47 -12.76 -4.14
CA SER A 138 -6.79 -13.72 -4.99
C SER A 138 -5.47 -14.17 -4.38
N GLU A 139 -5.37 -15.46 -4.09
CA GLU A 139 -4.11 -16.04 -3.61
C GLU A 139 -3.07 -16.28 -4.72
N GLU A 140 -3.48 -16.22 -5.99
CA GLU A 140 -2.60 -16.50 -7.12
C GLU A 140 -1.59 -15.39 -7.38
N ILE A 141 -1.93 -14.13 -7.04
CA ILE A 141 -1.06 -12.98 -7.23
C ILE A 141 -0.67 -12.40 -5.88
N LYS A 142 0.46 -12.84 -5.38
CA LYS A 142 1.01 -12.35 -4.09
C LYS A 142 1.94 -11.15 -4.24
N PHE A 143 2.55 -10.99 -5.42
CA PHE A 143 3.57 -9.97 -5.66
C PHE A 143 3.43 -9.37 -7.06
N PHE A 144 3.74 -8.08 -7.19
CA PHE A 144 3.81 -7.37 -8.44
C PHE A 144 5.26 -6.96 -8.72
N GLN A 145 5.89 -7.60 -9.71
CA GLN A 145 7.17 -7.17 -10.22
C GLN A 145 6.94 -6.04 -11.24
N ILE A 146 7.33 -4.85 -10.88
CA ILE A 146 7.12 -3.66 -11.71
C ILE A 146 8.08 -3.66 -12.90
N ASP A 147 7.54 -3.45 -14.09
CA ASP A 147 8.30 -3.35 -15.33
C ASP A 147 8.64 -1.90 -15.66
N TRP A 148 9.64 -1.37 -15.01
CA TRP A 148 10.07 0.02 -15.16
C TRP A 148 10.51 0.40 -16.57
N LYS A 149 10.94 -0.56 -17.39
CA LYS A 149 11.40 -0.31 -18.76
C LYS A 149 10.27 0.01 -19.72
N ASN A 150 9.07 -0.49 -19.42
CA ASN A 150 7.89 -0.32 -20.26
C ASN A 150 6.80 0.51 -19.58
N SER A 151 7.03 0.94 -18.33
CA SER A 151 6.08 1.83 -17.65
C SER A 151 6.31 3.26 -18.12
N ASP A 152 5.24 3.89 -18.62
CA ASP A 152 5.24 5.28 -19.08
C ASP A 152 5.33 6.24 -17.89
N GLY A 153 6.53 6.49 -17.44
CA GLY A 153 6.80 7.45 -16.38
C GLY A 153 6.27 7.00 -15.01
N LEU A 154 7.14 7.01 -14.09
CA LEU A 154 6.90 6.79 -12.69
C LEU A 154 5.94 7.80 -12.12
N PHE A 155 4.82 7.31 -11.64
CA PHE A 155 3.98 8.08 -10.74
C PHE A 155 3.68 7.27 -9.50
N PHE A 156 4.75 6.94 -8.77
CA PHE A 156 4.61 6.93 -7.33
C PHE A 156 4.67 8.39 -6.93
N GLU A 157 3.59 8.90 -6.38
CA GLU A 157 3.72 10.04 -5.52
C GLU A 157 4.76 9.63 -4.49
N HIS A 158 5.82 10.42 -4.36
CA HIS A 158 6.97 10.11 -3.49
C HIS A 158 6.58 10.00 -2.02
N ASP A 159 5.31 10.23 -1.73
CA ASP A 159 4.72 10.21 -0.42
C ASP A 159 4.06 8.85 -0.21
N GLY A 160 4.59 8.08 0.72
CA GLY A 160 3.94 6.84 1.15
C GLY A 160 2.63 7.12 1.85
N TYR A 161 1.75 6.15 1.79
CA TYR A 161 0.43 6.18 2.38
C TYR A 161 0.31 5.18 3.53
N ILE A 162 -0.47 5.55 4.52
CA ILE A 162 -0.84 4.70 5.66
C ILE A 162 -2.35 4.45 5.59
N GLU A 163 -2.76 3.21 5.75
CA GLU A 163 -4.18 2.83 5.81
C GLU A 163 -4.85 3.41 7.05
N SER A 164 -6.12 3.79 6.94
CA SER A 164 -6.86 4.46 8.02
C SER A 164 -6.87 3.70 9.35
N ASP A 165 -6.90 2.38 9.31
CA ASP A 165 -6.87 1.56 10.52
C ASP A 165 -5.50 1.62 11.23
N ASP A 166 -4.42 1.70 10.45
CA ASP A 166 -3.08 1.89 10.98
C ASP A 166 -2.89 3.32 11.52
N VAL A 167 -3.52 4.34 10.91
CA VAL A 167 -3.56 5.69 11.48
C VAL A 167 -4.26 5.71 12.84
N ARG A 168 -5.37 4.97 13.00
CA ARG A 168 -6.05 4.83 14.30
C ARG A 168 -5.16 4.15 15.34
N LYS A 169 -4.39 3.14 14.96
CA LYS A 169 -3.43 2.49 15.87
C LYS A 169 -2.38 3.48 16.34
N LEU A 170 -1.76 4.25 15.44
CA LEU A 170 -0.78 5.29 15.77
C LEU A 170 -1.38 6.33 16.73
N TYR A 171 -2.59 6.81 16.44
CA TYR A 171 -3.28 7.74 17.32
C TYR A 171 -3.46 7.20 18.74
N ASN A 172 -3.86 5.94 18.88
CA ASN A 172 -4.04 5.29 20.18
C ASN A 172 -2.72 5.11 20.93
N ILE A 173 -1.63 4.76 20.23
CA ILE A 173 -0.29 4.61 20.81
C ILE A 173 0.14 5.95 21.41
N ILE A 174 0.13 7.02 20.64
CA ILE A 174 0.56 8.35 21.07
C ILE A 174 -0.26 8.84 22.28
N ASN A 175 -1.59 8.65 22.25
CA ASN A 175 -2.44 9.13 23.36
C ASN A 175 -2.37 8.27 24.61
N ASN A 176 -2.06 6.96 24.49
CA ASN A 176 -1.87 6.09 25.65
C ASN A 176 -0.52 6.35 26.35
N ASP A 177 0.54 6.65 25.60
CA ASP A 177 1.84 7.00 26.15
C ASP A 177 1.79 8.33 26.92
N VAL A 178 1.03 9.31 26.45
CA VAL A 178 0.81 10.58 27.16
C VAL A 178 0.10 10.36 28.50
N SER A 179 -0.88 9.46 28.54
CA SER A 179 -1.61 9.16 29.79
C SER A 179 -0.75 8.42 30.85
N SER A 180 0.23 7.64 30.41
CA SER A 180 1.15 6.94 31.33
C SER A 180 2.27 7.83 31.85
N SER A 181 2.67 8.87 31.12
CA SER A 181 3.71 9.82 31.57
C SER A 181 3.23 10.85 32.59
N GLU A 182 1.92 11.11 32.68
CA GLU A 182 1.34 12.03 33.70
C GLU A 182 1.15 11.39 35.11
N VAL A 183 1.28 10.07 35.20
CA VAL A 183 1.12 9.35 36.50
C VAL A 183 2.39 9.39 37.37
N TYR A 184 3.51 9.85 36.82
CA TYR A 184 4.81 9.90 37.53
C TYR A 184 5.30 11.32 37.90
N LYS A 185 4.39 12.29 38.05
CA LYS A 185 4.73 13.61 38.61
C LYS A 185 4.14 13.85 39.97
#